data_ab6578d2703441d2cd2b5dfa8a6ab361
#
_entry.id   ab6578d2703441d2cd2b5dfa8a6ab361
#
_cell.length_a   1.000
_cell.length_b   1.000
_cell.length_c   1.000
_cell.angle_alpha   90.00
_cell.angle_beta   90.00
_cell.angle_gamma   90.00
#
_symmetry.space_group_name_H-M   'P 1'
#
loop_
_entity.id
_entity.type
_entity.pdbx_description
1 polymer ?
#
loop_
_entity_poly.entity_id
_entity_poly.type
_entity_poly.pdbx_seq_one_letter_code
_entity_poly.pdbx_strand_id
1 'polypeptide(L)'
;VLYEFDLQIECLNPFWREEEETKEDIASWVAAWHFPCVIEKDSTKSMIYGYRAESVIVDCYNEGDVSTGMRIRFTALGTVSNPILLNVDTEEFIQINATKKTGDVIEINTKYGSKGAKLIRDGVETDYFRYIDVDSTFMQLAIGDNMFRYDAASGVNSLEVSIFYSKEFLGV
;
A
#
# COMPACT_ATOMS: atom_id res chain seq x y z
N VAL A 1 -32.28 36.86 -25.84
CA VAL A 1 -32.97 35.77 -25.13
C VAL A 1 -32.05 35.35 -24.01
N LEU A 2 -32.49 35.54 -22.76
CA LEU A 2 -31.81 35.05 -21.55
C LEU A 2 -32.34 33.63 -21.26
N TYR A 3 -31.43 32.67 -21.13
CA TYR A 3 -31.78 31.34 -20.67
C TYR A 3 -31.37 31.23 -19.20
N GLU A 4 -32.31 30.94 -18.34
CA GLU A 4 -32.06 30.53 -16.96
C GLU A 4 -31.96 29.01 -16.90
N PHE A 5 -31.00 28.50 -16.19
CA PHE A 5 -30.88 27.07 -15.91
C PHE A 5 -30.52 26.88 -14.45
N ASP A 6 -31.11 25.86 -13.83
CA ASP A 6 -30.78 25.44 -12.49
C ASP A 6 -29.79 24.27 -12.57
N LEU A 7 -28.69 24.35 -11.83
CA LEU A 7 -27.70 23.30 -11.68
C LEU A 7 -27.74 22.78 -10.25
N GLN A 8 -28.17 21.55 -10.08
CA GLN A 8 -28.12 20.86 -8.78
C GLN A 8 -26.92 19.93 -8.77
N ILE A 9 -26.02 20.11 -7.78
CA ILE A 9 -24.83 19.29 -7.58
C ILE A 9 -25.01 18.54 -6.26
N GLU A 10 -24.93 17.22 -6.29
CA GLU A 10 -24.90 16.38 -5.10
C GLU A 10 -23.47 15.91 -4.86
N CYS A 11 -22.91 16.22 -3.69
CA CYS A 11 -21.59 15.79 -3.28
C CYS A 11 -21.72 14.68 -2.24
N LEU A 12 -21.41 13.45 -2.62
CA LEU A 12 -21.52 12.27 -1.73
C LEU A 12 -20.39 12.22 -0.68
N ASN A 13 -19.24 12.83 -0.95
CA ASN A 13 -18.16 12.97 0.00
C ASN A 13 -18.02 14.45 0.37
N PRO A 14 -18.28 14.84 1.64
CA PRO A 14 -18.24 16.24 2.06
C PRO A 14 -16.82 16.79 2.24
N PHE A 15 -15.79 15.96 2.08
CA PHE A 15 -14.40 16.36 2.28
C PHE A 15 -13.72 16.76 0.97
N TRP A 16 -12.87 17.77 1.04
CA TRP A 16 -11.95 18.11 -0.02
C TRP A 16 -10.82 17.09 -0.02
N ARG A 17 -10.47 16.57 -1.19
CA ARG A 17 -9.43 15.56 -1.36
C ARG A 17 -8.33 16.07 -2.26
N GLU A 18 -7.08 15.74 -1.93
CA GLU A 18 -5.98 15.91 -2.86
C GLU A 18 -6.21 15.04 -4.12
N GLU A 19 -5.90 15.61 -5.30
CA GLU A 19 -6.02 14.91 -6.58
C GLU A 19 -5.01 13.77 -6.70
N GLU A 20 -3.79 14.00 -6.20
CA GLU A 20 -2.72 13.00 -6.22
C GLU A 20 -2.74 12.13 -4.95
N GLU A 21 -2.61 10.83 -5.12
CA GLU A 21 -2.45 9.90 -4.00
C GLU A 21 -0.99 9.96 -3.52
N THR A 22 -0.80 10.10 -2.21
CA THR A 22 0.50 9.89 -1.56
C THR A 22 0.81 8.40 -1.56
N LYS A 23 2.05 8.05 -1.91
CA LYS A 23 2.54 6.66 -1.93
C LYS A 23 3.66 6.51 -0.91
N GLU A 24 3.51 5.53 -0.01
CA GLU A 24 4.54 5.10 0.93
C GLU A 24 4.93 3.64 0.66
N ASP A 25 6.21 3.41 0.43
CA ASP A 25 6.77 2.08 0.19
C ASP A 25 7.39 1.55 1.49
N ILE A 26 6.83 0.47 2.06
CA ILE A 26 7.31 -0.13 3.31
C ILE A 26 8.54 -1.02 3.05
N ALA A 27 8.56 -1.69 1.91
CA ALA A 27 9.68 -2.52 1.50
C ALA A 27 10.07 -2.15 0.08
N SER A 28 11.22 -1.54 -0.08
CA SER A 28 11.74 -1.16 -1.38
C SER A 28 13.16 -1.64 -1.59
N TRP A 29 13.55 -1.80 -2.84
CA TRP A 29 14.92 -2.06 -3.21
C TRP A 29 15.70 -0.74 -3.27
N VAL A 30 16.79 -0.67 -2.50
CA VAL A 30 17.73 0.45 -2.59
C VAL A 30 18.80 0.08 -3.62
N ALA A 31 18.90 0.89 -4.68
CA ALA A 31 19.95 0.73 -5.67
C ALA A 31 21.32 1.00 -5.02
N ALA A 32 22.21 0.01 -5.04
CA ALA A 32 23.58 0.18 -4.54
C ALA A 32 24.57 0.56 -5.65
N TRP A 33 24.09 0.71 -6.88
CA TRP A 33 24.90 1.09 -8.02
C TRP A 33 25.04 2.60 -8.09
N HIS A 34 26.29 3.09 -8.10
CA HIS A 34 26.62 4.50 -8.33
C HIS A 34 27.85 4.62 -9.21
N PHE A 35 27.96 5.72 -9.95
CA PHE A 35 29.17 6.04 -10.71
C PHE A 35 30.06 7.01 -9.92
N PRO A 36 31.41 6.91 -10.06
CA PRO A 36 32.18 5.93 -10.86
C PRO A 36 32.22 4.54 -10.20
N CYS A 37 32.06 3.49 -11.00
CA CYS A 37 32.16 2.10 -10.57
C CYS A 37 33.53 1.55 -10.96
N VAL A 38 34.32 1.07 -10.00
CA VAL A 38 35.61 0.41 -10.23
C VAL A 38 35.41 -1.09 -10.06
N ILE A 39 35.64 -1.84 -11.12
CA ILE A 39 35.64 -3.30 -11.09
C ILE A 39 37.08 -3.77 -10.86
N GLU A 40 37.39 -4.24 -9.67
CA GLU A 40 38.68 -4.84 -9.36
C GLU A 40 38.79 -6.22 -9.99
N LYS A 41 39.90 -6.46 -10.72
CA LYS A 41 40.13 -7.68 -11.51
C LYS A 41 40.22 -8.96 -10.66
N ASP A 42 40.53 -8.85 -9.37
CA ASP A 42 40.76 -9.96 -8.45
C ASP A 42 39.75 -10.02 -7.29
N SER A 43 38.58 -9.37 -7.41
CA SER A 43 37.63 -9.40 -6.31
C SER A 43 36.85 -10.73 -6.29
N THR A 44 37.06 -11.50 -5.25
CA THR A 44 36.14 -12.60 -4.86
C THR A 44 34.81 -12.07 -4.32
N LYS A 45 34.61 -10.77 -4.36
CA LYS A 45 33.39 -10.09 -3.91
C LYS A 45 32.43 -9.99 -5.08
N SER A 46 31.24 -10.56 -4.92
CA SER A 46 30.13 -10.38 -5.86
C SER A 46 29.70 -8.91 -5.89
N MET A 47 29.43 -8.38 -7.09
CA MET A 47 28.85 -7.04 -7.25
C MET A 47 27.46 -7.01 -6.65
N ILE A 48 27.23 -6.08 -5.74
CA ILE A 48 25.91 -5.82 -5.16
C ILE A 48 25.28 -4.70 -5.98
N TYR A 49 24.26 -5.03 -6.79
CA TYR A 49 23.51 -4.07 -7.60
C TYR A 49 22.45 -3.32 -6.82
N GLY A 50 22.03 -3.86 -5.70
CA GLY A 50 21.07 -3.30 -4.78
C GLY A 50 20.91 -4.17 -3.55
N TYR A 51 20.39 -3.61 -2.50
CA TYR A 51 19.99 -4.34 -1.30
C TYR A 51 18.56 -3.95 -0.95
N ARG A 52 17.87 -4.88 -0.32
CA ARG A 52 16.56 -4.59 0.22
C ARG A 52 16.73 -3.78 1.50
N ALA A 53 16.12 -2.61 1.56
CA ALA A 53 15.98 -1.90 2.81
C ALA A 53 15.01 -2.70 3.68
N GLU A 54 15.52 -3.32 4.74
CA GLU A 54 14.71 -4.04 5.73
C GLU A 54 14.07 -3.06 6.71
N SER A 55 13.32 -2.08 6.20
CA SER A 55 12.43 -1.33 7.07
C SER A 55 11.15 -2.16 7.19
N VAL A 56 11.01 -2.85 8.31
CA VAL A 56 9.79 -3.63 8.62
C VAL A 56 8.66 -2.70 9.04
N ILE A 57 8.99 -1.45 9.39
CA ILE A 57 8.05 -0.43 9.88
C ILE A 57 8.18 0.82 9.01
N VAL A 58 7.06 1.36 8.58
CA VAL A 58 6.94 2.66 7.92
C VAL A 58 5.96 3.52 8.70
N ASP A 59 6.24 4.80 8.71
CA ASP A 59 5.35 5.83 9.20
C ASP A 59 4.62 6.48 8.02
N CYS A 60 3.29 6.42 8.03
CA CYS A 60 2.42 7.10 7.08
C CYS A 60 1.80 8.32 7.77
N TYR A 61 2.27 9.51 7.41
CA TYR A 61 1.83 10.75 8.03
C TYR A 61 0.62 11.33 7.29
N ASN A 62 -0.54 11.35 7.96
CA ASN A 62 -1.76 11.97 7.44
C ASN A 62 -1.87 13.43 7.92
N GLU A 63 -1.54 14.37 7.02
CA GLU A 63 -1.68 15.82 7.26
C GLU A 63 -3.12 16.33 7.08
N GLY A 64 -4.06 15.47 6.72
CA GLY A 64 -5.47 15.85 6.55
C GLY A 64 -6.16 16.20 7.85
N ASP A 65 -7.34 16.79 7.74
CA ASP A 65 -8.17 17.15 8.88
C ASP A 65 -9.03 15.99 9.40
N VAL A 66 -9.10 14.91 8.65
CA VAL A 66 -9.92 13.72 8.98
C VAL A 66 -9.16 12.43 8.71
N SER A 67 -9.60 11.35 9.36
CA SER A 67 -9.10 10.03 9.05
C SER A 67 -9.52 9.61 7.64
N THR A 68 -8.60 9.01 6.89
CA THR A 68 -8.84 8.62 5.50
C THR A 68 -8.61 7.12 5.27
N GLY A 69 -9.33 6.55 4.32
CA GLY A 69 -9.08 5.19 3.87
C GLY A 69 -7.83 5.12 2.98
N MET A 70 -7.22 3.94 2.96
CA MET A 70 -6.02 3.68 2.18
C MET A 70 -6.22 2.53 1.20
N ARG A 71 -5.34 2.46 0.21
CA ARG A 71 -5.21 1.35 -0.73
C ARG A 71 -3.87 0.67 -0.47
N ILE A 72 -3.93 -0.58 -0.01
CA ILE A 72 -2.76 -1.40 0.33
C ILE A 72 -2.45 -2.29 -0.86
N ARG A 73 -1.20 -2.30 -1.30
CA ARG A 73 -0.75 -3.15 -2.39
C ARG A 73 0.35 -4.10 -1.88
N PHE A 74 0.09 -5.40 -1.99
CA PHE A 74 1.05 -6.47 -1.76
C PHE A 74 1.53 -6.99 -3.12
N THR A 75 2.82 -6.87 -3.40
CA THR A 75 3.45 -7.37 -4.63
C THR A 75 4.35 -8.54 -4.29
N ALA A 76 4.08 -9.70 -4.89
CA ALA A 76 4.87 -10.91 -4.68
C ALA A 76 6.00 -10.99 -5.71
N LEU A 77 7.24 -10.86 -5.27
CA LEU A 77 8.46 -11.08 -6.06
C LEU A 77 8.90 -12.55 -6.08
N GLY A 78 8.31 -13.36 -5.21
CA GLY A 78 8.52 -14.80 -5.09
C GLY A 78 7.29 -15.46 -4.50
N THR A 79 7.45 -16.66 -3.94
CA THR A 79 6.35 -17.32 -3.23
C THR A 79 6.17 -16.68 -1.86
N VAL A 80 4.98 -16.15 -1.60
CA VAL A 80 4.59 -15.49 -0.34
C VAL A 80 3.31 -16.15 0.17
N SER A 81 3.26 -16.51 1.44
CA SER A 81 2.07 -17.08 2.08
C SER A 81 1.55 -16.16 3.17
N ASN A 82 0.25 -15.92 3.13
CA ASN A 82 -0.50 -15.15 4.11
C ASN A 82 0.14 -13.78 4.43
N PRO A 83 0.25 -12.87 3.43
CA PRO A 83 0.74 -11.53 3.69
C PRO A 83 -0.21 -10.78 4.64
N ILE A 84 0.38 -10.05 5.57
CA ILE A 84 -0.31 -9.27 6.60
C ILE A 84 0.26 -7.85 6.68
N LEU A 85 -0.59 -6.87 6.90
CA LEU A 85 -0.23 -5.52 7.32
C LEU A 85 -0.84 -5.26 8.68
N LEU A 86 -0.02 -4.83 9.63
CA LEU A 86 -0.36 -4.52 11.01
C LEU A 86 -0.16 -3.03 11.25
N ASN A 87 -1.14 -2.36 11.84
CA ASN A 87 -0.94 -1.06 12.47
C ASN A 87 -0.36 -1.28 13.86
N VAL A 88 0.83 -0.72 14.12
CA VAL A 88 1.58 -0.96 15.37
C VAL A 88 0.93 -0.25 16.57
N ASP A 89 0.27 0.87 16.31
CA ASP A 89 -0.33 1.71 17.36
C ASP A 89 -1.67 1.18 17.84
N THR A 90 -2.49 0.67 16.92
CA THR A 90 -3.86 0.17 17.22
C THR A 90 -3.92 -1.35 17.35
N GLU A 91 -2.85 -2.07 16.99
CA GLU A 91 -2.81 -3.53 16.88
C GLU A 91 -3.82 -4.13 15.88
N GLU A 92 -4.49 -3.30 15.10
CA GLU A 92 -5.36 -3.73 14.01
C GLU A 92 -4.53 -4.29 12.86
N PHE A 93 -5.07 -5.27 12.16
CA PHE A 93 -4.38 -5.88 11.02
C PHE A 93 -5.32 -6.18 9.86
N ILE A 94 -4.74 -6.36 8.69
CA ILE A 94 -5.41 -6.93 7.52
C ILE A 94 -4.51 -8.01 6.91
N GLN A 95 -5.06 -9.22 6.75
CA GLN A 95 -4.36 -10.41 6.28
C GLN A 95 -5.08 -11.05 5.11
N ILE A 96 -4.31 -11.60 4.18
CA ILE A 96 -4.83 -12.44 3.08
C ILE A 96 -4.44 -13.89 3.33
N ASN A 97 -5.42 -14.76 3.50
CA ASN A 97 -5.25 -16.21 3.71
C ASN A 97 -5.07 -16.93 2.38
N ALA A 98 -3.94 -16.70 1.72
CA ALA A 98 -3.59 -17.38 0.48
C ALA A 98 -2.10 -17.28 0.15
N THR A 99 -1.60 -18.29 -0.58
CA THR A 99 -0.24 -18.27 -1.13
C THR A 99 -0.20 -17.59 -2.50
N LYS A 100 0.77 -16.70 -2.69
CA LYS A 100 1.00 -15.93 -3.91
C LYS A 100 2.26 -16.42 -4.61
N LYS A 101 2.29 -16.23 -5.93
CA LYS A 101 3.44 -16.52 -6.79
C LYS A 101 4.06 -15.22 -7.28
N THR A 102 5.26 -15.32 -7.80
CA THR A 102 5.94 -14.20 -8.45
C THR A 102 5.04 -13.51 -9.49
N GLY A 103 4.93 -12.20 -9.40
CA GLY A 103 4.13 -11.37 -10.31
C GLY A 103 2.67 -11.18 -9.87
N ASP A 104 2.21 -11.87 -8.83
CA ASP A 104 0.89 -11.62 -8.25
C ASP A 104 0.89 -10.28 -7.48
N VAL A 105 -0.11 -9.47 -7.72
CA VAL A 105 -0.36 -8.22 -6.98
C VAL A 105 -1.72 -8.30 -6.33
N ILE A 106 -1.79 -8.11 -5.01
CA ILE A 106 -3.05 -7.98 -4.29
C ILE A 106 -3.24 -6.51 -3.95
N GLU A 107 -4.40 -5.98 -4.26
CA GLU A 107 -4.77 -4.62 -3.91
C GLU A 107 -6.01 -4.65 -3.02
N ILE A 108 -5.90 -4.06 -1.82
CA ILE A 108 -6.97 -3.96 -0.83
C ILE A 108 -7.32 -2.49 -0.67
N ASN A 109 -8.60 -2.18 -0.79
CA ASN A 109 -9.12 -0.84 -0.57
C ASN A 109 -9.89 -0.80 0.74
N THR A 110 -9.49 0.09 1.65
CA THR A 110 -10.14 0.25 2.95
C THR A 110 -11.08 1.46 3.03
N LYS A 111 -11.17 2.25 1.93
CA LYS A 111 -12.02 3.45 1.87
C LYS A 111 -13.49 3.11 2.10
N TYR A 112 -14.18 3.93 2.89
CA TYR A 112 -15.61 3.77 3.12
C TYR A 112 -16.39 3.80 1.79
N GLY A 113 -17.39 2.93 1.67
CA GLY A 113 -18.20 2.79 0.47
C GLY A 113 -17.54 2.03 -0.70
N SER A 114 -16.23 1.72 -0.61
CA SER A 114 -15.51 1.00 -1.67
C SER A 114 -14.55 -0.07 -1.13
N LYS A 115 -14.83 -0.61 0.08
CA LYS A 115 -14.04 -1.67 0.68
C LYS A 115 -14.02 -2.91 -0.20
N GLY A 116 -12.83 -3.47 -0.42
CA GLY A 116 -12.67 -4.64 -1.27
C GLY A 116 -11.23 -5.12 -1.36
N ALA A 117 -11.06 -6.29 -1.95
CA ALA A 117 -9.76 -6.81 -2.32
C ALA A 117 -9.80 -7.39 -3.72
N LYS A 118 -8.75 -7.19 -4.49
CA LYS A 118 -8.58 -7.76 -5.83
C LYS A 118 -7.18 -8.34 -6.01
N LEU A 119 -7.11 -9.43 -6.74
CA LEU A 119 -5.87 -10.01 -7.24
C LEU A 119 -5.69 -9.56 -8.69
N ILE A 120 -4.53 -9.02 -8.99
CA ILE A 120 -4.09 -8.66 -10.34
C ILE A 120 -3.00 -9.67 -10.72
N ARG A 121 -3.26 -10.45 -11.77
CA ARG A 121 -2.33 -11.42 -12.34
C ARG A 121 -2.34 -11.30 -13.85
N ASP A 122 -1.17 -11.10 -14.46
CA ASP A 122 -1.03 -10.94 -15.92
C ASP A 122 -1.99 -9.88 -16.51
N GLY A 123 -2.23 -8.79 -15.74
CA GLY A 123 -3.15 -7.72 -16.11
C GLY A 123 -4.64 -8.03 -15.93
N VAL A 124 -4.98 -9.22 -15.45
CA VAL A 124 -6.37 -9.61 -15.18
C VAL A 124 -6.69 -9.39 -13.71
N GLU A 125 -7.75 -8.62 -13.43
CA GLU A 125 -8.26 -8.38 -12.09
C GLU A 125 -9.31 -9.45 -11.73
N THR A 126 -9.19 -10.01 -10.53
CA THR A 126 -10.13 -10.98 -9.98
C THR A 126 -10.51 -10.56 -8.56
N ASP A 127 -11.80 -10.65 -8.22
CA ASP A 127 -12.25 -10.42 -6.84
C ASP A 127 -11.57 -11.39 -5.88
N TYR A 128 -11.00 -10.81 -4.83
CA TYR A 128 -10.21 -11.54 -3.85
C TYR A 128 -10.70 -11.36 -2.41
N PHE A 129 -11.86 -10.72 -2.23
CA PHE A 129 -12.44 -10.40 -0.93
C PHE A 129 -12.58 -11.62 -0.01
N ARG A 130 -12.99 -12.77 -0.56
CA ARG A 130 -13.18 -14.03 0.20
C ARG A 130 -11.91 -14.57 0.88
N TYR A 131 -10.72 -14.08 0.49
CA TYR A 131 -9.44 -14.51 1.06
C TYR A 131 -8.93 -13.57 2.14
N ILE A 132 -9.64 -12.47 2.42
CA ILE A 132 -9.37 -11.64 3.59
C ILE A 132 -9.69 -12.48 4.82
N ASP A 133 -8.79 -12.45 5.80
CA ASP A 133 -9.01 -13.11 7.09
C ASP A 133 -10.22 -12.50 7.79
N VAL A 134 -11.03 -13.33 8.45
CA VAL A 134 -12.28 -12.90 9.08
C VAL A 134 -12.07 -11.92 10.25
N ASP A 135 -10.92 -12.01 10.92
CA ASP A 135 -10.55 -11.13 12.03
C ASP A 135 -9.86 -9.84 11.56
N SER A 136 -9.70 -9.66 10.23
CA SER A 136 -9.08 -8.48 9.65
C SER A 136 -9.97 -7.24 9.79
N THR A 137 -9.32 -6.10 10.07
CA THR A 137 -9.96 -4.77 10.10
C THR A 137 -9.59 -3.98 8.86
N PHE A 138 -10.57 -3.34 8.21
CA PHE A 138 -10.31 -2.34 7.16
C PHE A 138 -9.86 -1.03 7.80
N MET A 139 -8.60 -1.00 8.20
CA MET A 139 -7.96 0.10 8.91
C MET A 139 -8.09 1.42 8.17
N GLN A 140 -8.18 2.51 8.92
CA GLN A 140 -8.14 3.87 8.41
C GLN A 140 -6.84 4.54 8.90
N LEU A 141 -6.29 5.46 8.12
CA LEU A 141 -5.20 6.33 8.54
C LEU A 141 -5.77 7.42 9.46
N ALA A 142 -5.38 7.40 10.73
CA ALA A 142 -5.69 8.47 11.66
C ALA A 142 -4.96 9.77 11.25
N ILE A 143 -5.37 10.91 11.81
CA ILE A 143 -4.64 12.16 11.65
C ILE A 143 -3.27 12.05 12.34
N GLY A 144 -2.21 12.51 11.69
CA GLY A 144 -0.83 12.44 12.20
C GLY A 144 -0.13 11.14 11.83
N ASP A 145 0.76 10.68 12.71
CA ASP A 145 1.62 9.51 12.51
C ASP A 145 0.82 8.21 12.58
N ASN A 146 1.10 7.28 11.66
CA ASN A 146 0.51 5.94 11.62
C ASN A 146 1.61 4.93 11.30
N MET A 147 2.00 4.13 12.27
CA MET A 147 3.07 3.16 12.09
C MET A 147 2.54 1.81 11.62
N PHE A 148 2.99 1.39 10.43
CA PHE A 148 2.63 0.09 9.86
C PHE A 148 3.82 -0.84 9.81
N ARG A 149 3.55 -2.11 10.11
CA ARG A 149 4.48 -3.23 9.94
C ARG A 149 3.86 -4.26 9.03
N TYR A 150 4.64 -4.79 8.09
CA TYR A 150 4.21 -5.93 7.29
C TYR A 150 4.92 -7.21 7.73
N ASP A 151 4.27 -8.35 7.46
CA ASP A 151 4.81 -9.67 7.69
C ASP A 151 4.17 -10.68 6.71
N ALA A 152 4.61 -11.92 6.72
CA ALA A 152 4.00 -13.04 6.02
C ALA A 152 4.34 -14.34 6.74
N ALA A 153 3.46 -15.34 6.67
CA ALA A 153 3.72 -16.66 7.25
C ALA A 153 4.96 -17.32 6.61
N SER A 154 5.25 -17.03 5.33
CA SER A 154 6.51 -17.38 4.68
C SER A 154 6.77 -16.45 3.50
N GLY A 155 8.05 -16.28 3.13
CA GLY A 155 8.45 -15.50 1.96
C GLY A 155 8.40 -13.98 2.16
N VAL A 156 8.47 -13.48 3.39
CA VAL A 156 8.46 -12.04 3.71
C VAL A 156 9.50 -11.25 2.91
N ASN A 157 10.68 -11.83 2.66
CA ASN A 157 11.75 -11.22 1.87
C ASN A 157 11.41 -11.10 0.36
N SER A 158 10.34 -11.74 -0.09
CA SER A 158 9.84 -11.66 -1.47
C SER A 158 8.51 -10.89 -1.54
N LEU A 159 8.16 -10.16 -0.49
CA LEU A 159 6.96 -9.34 -0.42
C LEU A 159 7.34 -7.85 -0.48
N GLU A 160 6.79 -7.11 -1.42
CA GLU A 160 6.78 -5.65 -1.39
C GLU A 160 5.41 -5.14 -0.96
N VAL A 161 5.41 -4.11 -0.15
CA VAL A 161 4.17 -3.49 0.36
C VAL A 161 4.22 -1.99 0.10
N SER A 162 3.16 -1.49 -0.52
CA SER A 162 2.98 -0.05 -0.73
C SER A 162 1.61 0.37 -0.21
N ILE A 163 1.55 1.52 0.43
CA ILE A 163 0.32 2.15 0.92
C ILE A 163 0.07 3.41 0.09
N PHE A 164 -1.15 3.57 -0.40
CA PHE A 164 -1.59 4.73 -1.15
C PHE A 164 -2.77 5.36 -0.41
N TYR A 165 -2.74 6.66 -0.21
CA TYR A 165 -3.82 7.40 0.43
C TYR A 165 -3.89 8.82 -0.13
N SER A 166 -5.05 9.45 -0.02
CA SER A 166 -5.22 10.87 -0.31
C SER A 166 -5.62 11.57 0.97
N LYS A 167 -5.02 12.71 1.24
CA LYS A 167 -5.38 13.55 2.37
C LYS A 167 -6.77 14.15 2.14
N GLU A 168 -7.57 14.18 3.18
CA GLU A 168 -8.92 14.74 3.15
C GLU A 168 -9.01 15.90 4.13
N PHE A 169 -9.64 17.01 3.67
CA PHE A 169 -9.72 18.26 4.40
C PHE A 169 -11.17 18.67 4.59
N LEU A 170 -11.45 19.33 5.74
CA LEU A 170 -12.72 19.98 5.99
C LEU A 170 -12.83 21.22 5.10
N GLY A 171 -13.94 21.36 4.40
CA GLY A 171 -14.24 22.60 3.69
C GLY A 171 -14.57 23.71 4.72
N VAL A 172 -13.87 24.83 4.66
CA VAL A 172 -14.17 26.05 5.41
C VAL A 172 -14.92 27.02 4.55
#